data_6d264f2eba56949ae147d33c795f205d
#
_entry.id   6d264f2eba56949ae147d33c795f205d
#
_cell.length_a   1.000
_cell.length_b   1.000
_cell.length_c   1.000
_cell.angle_alpha   90.00
_cell.angle_beta   90.00
_cell.angle_gamma   90.00
#
_symmetry.space_group_name_H-M   'P 1'
#
loop_
_entity.id
_entity.type
_entity.pdbx_description
1 polymer ?
#
loop_
_entity_poly.entity_id
_entity_poly.type
_entity_poly.pdbx_seq_one_letter_code
_entity_poly.pdbx_strand_id
1 'polypeptide(L)'
;MSQRGFAVKNCFQTNTFYSSSLIAFQNIVPISLYISIEIVKTIQAFFISQDVDMFYAPYDTACVPKTWNISDDLGQIEYIFSDKTGTLTQNVMEFQKCSVNGVAYGEGVTEAQRGSAKRRGEKGGMDPAEESEKLAMIKEDMLQKMSRTFTNRWIQPDKLTLISPSLANDLADKSARQRDHLIAFFRALAICHSVLADRPDPQMRPYHLDYKAESPDEAALVAAARDVGFPFVTRTNGMINIEVMGQSERYTQLKLLEFNSTRKRMSVIVRNPDGRIVLYTKGADSVIYERLAADHDPQLKAKTAKDMEDFANGGLRTLCIASRYLSDDEYSSWSAVYDAAASAVVDRDEEIEKANEQIEHSLYILGATALEDKLQEGVPEAIETLHSAGIKLWILTGDKVQTAIEIGMHVPTLSHEKRN
;
A
#
# COMPACT_ATOMS: atom_id res chain seq x y z
N MET A 1 70.60 -51.89 -0.45
CA MET A 1 69.53 -51.90 0.62
C MET A 1 69.66 -50.71 1.60
N SER A 2 69.94 -49.50 1.18
CA SER A 2 70.26 -48.45 2.18
C SER A 2 69.40 -47.15 2.07
N GLN A 3 68.87 -46.82 0.91
CA GLN A 3 68.18 -45.52 0.79
C GLN A 3 66.68 -45.55 1.20
N ARG A 4 65.96 -46.66 1.03
CA ARG A 4 64.55 -46.76 1.46
C ARG A 4 64.38 -46.81 2.99
N GLY A 5 65.35 -47.38 3.72
CA GLY A 5 65.28 -47.43 5.20
C GLY A 5 65.52 -46.06 5.85
N PHE A 6 66.29 -45.19 5.20
CA PHE A 6 66.57 -43.86 5.70
C PHE A 6 65.39 -42.92 5.49
N ALA A 7 64.72 -43.02 4.38
CA ALA A 7 63.52 -42.18 4.06
C ALA A 7 62.33 -42.56 4.98
N VAL A 8 62.12 -43.82 5.28
CA VAL A 8 61.04 -44.28 6.16
C VAL A 8 61.27 -43.83 7.61
N LYS A 9 62.54 -43.94 8.10
CA LYS A 9 62.90 -43.45 9.45
C LYS A 9 62.72 -41.95 9.59
N ASN A 10 63.14 -41.17 8.57
CA ASN A 10 62.93 -39.73 8.61
C ASN A 10 61.45 -39.33 8.59
N CYS A 11 60.63 -40.04 7.77
CA CYS A 11 59.18 -39.77 7.73
C CYS A 11 58.52 -40.08 9.09
N PHE A 12 58.93 -41.21 9.73
CA PHE A 12 58.39 -41.57 11.06
C PHE A 12 58.83 -40.57 12.15
N GLN A 13 60.07 -40.13 12.14
CA GLN A 13 60.60 -39.16 13.08
C GLN A 13 59.94 -37.77 12.87
N THR A 14 59.72 -37.36 11.62
CA THR A 14 59.03 -36.12 11.32
C THR A 14 57.59 -36.12 11.78
N ASN A 15 56.87 -37.22 11.52
CA ASN A 15 55.47 -37.35 12.01
C ASN A 15 55.40 -37.40 13.53
N THR A 16 56.35 -38.09 14.21
CA THR A 16 56.37 -38.12 15.67
C THR A 16 56.70 -36.76 16.27
N PHE A 17 57.65 -36.04 15.68
CA PHE A 17 58.00 -34.71 16.08
C PHE A 17 56.84 -33.72 15.87
N TYR A 18 56.16 -33.78 14.74
CA TYR A 18 54.98 -32.99 14.45
C TYR A 18 53.85 -33.27 15.44
N SER A 19 53.54 -34.55 15.71
CA SER A 19 52.52 -34.92 16.67
C SER A 19 52.86 -34.49 18.09
N SER A 20 54.14 -34.63 18.52
CA SER A 20 54.63 -34.18 19.81
C SER A 20 54.58 -32.67 19.96
N SER A 21 54.92 -31.93 18.89
CA SER A 21 54.81 -30.48 18.88
C SER A 21 53.33 -30.01 18.95
N LEU A 22 52.43 -30.70 18.25
CA LEU A 22 51.00 -30.41 18.29
C LEU A 22 50.45 -30.59 19.71
N ILE A 23 50.85 -31.68 20.42
CA ILE A 23 50.46 -31.95 21.77
C ILE A 23 51.10 -30.94 22.76
N ALA A 24 52.39 -30.60 22.56
CA ALA A 24 53.11 -29.65 23.43
C ALA A 24 52.54 -28.21 23.31
N PHE A 25 52.08 -27.85 22.13
CA PHE A 25 51.56 -26.51 21.84
C PHE A 25 50.03 -26.46 21.79
N GLN A 26 49.29 -27.54 22.17
CA GLN A 26 47.83 -27.58 22.15
C GLN A 26 47.17 -26.45 23.00
N ASN A 27 47.88 -25.92 23.97
CA ASN A 27 47.38 -24.81 24.81
C ASN A 27 47.42 -23.47 24.03
N ILE A 28 48.23 -23.36 22.97
CA ILE A 28 48.30 -22.16 22.07
C ILE A 28 47.13 -22.20 21.07
N VAL A 29 46.66 -23.42 20.72
CA VAL A 29 45.45 -23.63 19.91
C VAL A 29 44.44 -24.34 20.76
N PRO A 30 43.57 -23.63 21.48
CA PRO A 30 42.67 -24.21 22.48
C PRO A 30 41.49 -24.91 21.82
N ILE A 31 41.70 -26.08 21.24
CA ILE A 31 40.67 -26.88 20.57
C ILE A 31 39.48 -27.17 21.51
N SER A 32 39.77 -27.42 22.78
CA SER A 32 38.74 -27.65 23.81
C SER A 32 37.84 -26.41 24.01
N LEU A 33 38.39 -25.22 23.91
CA LEU A 33 37.62 -23.98 24.00
C LEU A 33 36.66 -23.84 22.84
N TYR A 34 37.10 -24.12 21.59
CA TYR A 34 36.19 -24.08 20.42
C TYR A 34 35.06 -25.09 20.55
N ILE A 35 35.35 -26.33 21.00
CA ILE A 35 34.30 -27.33 21.23
C ILE A 35 33.33 -26.85 22.31
N SER A 36 33.82 -26.26 23.41
CA SER A 36 32.96 -25.76 24.48
C SER A 36 32.05 -24.62 23.99
N ILE A 37 32.58 -23.71 23.16
CA ILE A 37 31.80 -22.61 22.55
C ILE A 37 30.70 -23.18 21.65
N GLU A 38 31.00 -24.15 20.81
CA GLU A 38 29.99 -24.79 19.94
C GLU A 38 28.88 -25.51 20.72
N ILE A 39 29.23 -26.16 21.83
CA ILE A 39 28.25 -26.77 22.73
C ILE A 39 27.37 -25.71 23.38
N VAL A 40 27.95 -24.60 23.87
CA VAL A 40 27.18 -23.50 24.48
C VAL A 40 26.25 -22.87 23.45
N LYS A 41 26.72 -22.61 22.22
CA LYS A 41 25.90 -22.07 21.12
C LYS A 41 24.73 -23.00 20.77
N THR A 42 24.96 -24.29 20.76
CA THR A 42 23.89 -25.30 20.53
C THR A 42 22.85 -25.27 21.66
N ILE A 43 23.28 -25.13 22.91
CA ILE A 43 22.36 -24.97 24.05
C ILE A 43 21.58 -23.64 23.94
N GLN A 44 22.21 -22.56 23.54
CA GLN A 44 21.52 -21.29 23.30
C GLN A 44 20.44 -21.41 22.21
N ALA A 45 20.75 -22.10 21.10
CA ALA A 45 19.76 -22.35 20.04
C ALA A 45 18.55 -23.15 20.55
N PHE A 46 18.80 -24.11 21.46
CA PHE A 46 17.72 -24.85 22.10
C PHE A 46 16.87 -23.93 23.00
N PHE A 47 17.44 -23.05 23.79
CA PHE A 47 16.67 -22.10 24.61
C PHE A 47 15.87 -21.15 23.73
N ILE A 48 16.44 -20.63 22.62
CA ILE A 48 15.72 -19.78 21.65
C ILE A 48 14.51 -20.52 21.07
N SER A 49 14.64 -21.82 20.77
CA SER A 49 13.51 -22.61 20.24
C SER A 49 12.41 -22.88 21.27
N GLN A 50 12.70 -22.75 22.56
CA GLN A 50 11.73 -22.93 23.64
C GLN A 50 11.20 -21.64 24.23
N ASP A 51 11.63 -20.51 23.68
CA ASP A 51 11.22 -19.19 24.15
C ASP A 51 9.74 -18.93 23.81
N VAL A 52 8.96 -18.63 24.84
CA VAL A 52 7.52 -18.38 24.74
C VAL A 52 7.24 -17.03 24.07
N ASP A 53 8.10 -16.04 24.27
CA ASP A 53 7.95 -14.71 23.68
C ASP A 53 8.21 -14.73 22.14
N MET A 54 8.91 -15.76 21.67
CA MET A 54 9.14 -16.01 20.24
C MET A 54 8.14 -17.00 19.62
N PHE A 55 7.13 -17.44 20.38
CA PHE A 55 6.10 -18.35 19.89
C PHE A 55 5.02 -17.60 19.12
N TYR A 56 4.74 -18.04 17.88
CA TYR A 56 3.73 -17.43 17.03
C TYR A 56 2.40 -18.18 17.09
N ALA A 57 1.53 -17.74 17.97
CA ALA A 57 0.25 -18.38 18.27
C ALA A 57 -0.69 -18.57 17.05
N PRO A 58 -0.79 -17.64 16.06
CA PRO A 58 -1.69 -17.82 14.91
C PRO A 58 -1.39 -19.07 14.08
N TYR A 59 -0.13 -19.52 14.03
CA TYR A 59 0.29 -20.71 13.29
C TYR A 59 0.76 -21.86 14.19
N ASP A 60 0.58 -21.74 15.51
CA ASP A 60 1.02 -22.73 16.50
C ASP A 60 2.49 -23.15 16.28
N THR A 61 3.35 -22.15 16.07
CA THR A 61 4.73 -22.38 15.62
C THR A 61 5.73 -21.72 16.57
N ALA A 62 6.68 -22.52 17.09
CA ALA A 62 7.81 -22.03 17.86
C ALA A 62 8.90 -21.44 16.94
N CYS A 63 9.79 -20.64 17.52
CA CYS A 63 10.98 -20.17 16.83
C CYS A 63 11.87 -21.35 16.42
N VAL A 64 12.30 -21.39 15.16
CA VAL A 64 13.19 -22.43 14.62
C VAL A 64 14.54 -21.83 14.26
N PRO A 65 15.54 -21.88 15.16
CA PRO A 65 16.89 -21.44 14.86
C PRO A 65 17.49 -22.28 13.73
N LYS A 66 17.89 -21.64 12.62
CA LYS A 66 18.49 -22.33 11.47
C LYS A 66 20.00 -22.47 11.61
N THR A 67 20.62 -21.55 12.32
CA THR A 67 22.06 -21.54 12.60
C THR A 67 22.31 -20.88 13.96
N TRP A 68 23.29 -21.38 14.69
CA TRP A 68 23.71 -20.84 15.98
C TRP A 68 24.91 -19.88 15.88
N ASN A 69 25.52 -19.76 14.68
CA ASN A 69 26.78 -19.02 14.53
C ASN A 69 26.61 -17.51 14.62
N ILE A 70 25.43 -16.99 14.30
CA ILE A 70 25.12 -15.54 14.26
C ILE A 70 24.56 -14.99 15.56
N SER A 71 24.35 -15.79 16.60
CA SER A 71 23.78 -15.29 17.86
C SER A 71 24.64 -14.21 18.53
N ASP A 72 25.96 -14.33 18.42
CA ASP A 72 26.91 -13.33 18.95
C ASP A 72 26.85 -12.02 18.15
N ASP A 73 26.63 -12.10 16.83
CA ASP A 73 26.53 -10.93 15.94
C ASP A 73 25.21 -10.19 16.18
N LEU A 74 24.11 -10.92 16.46
CA LEU A 74 22.82 -10.32 16.78
C LEU A 74 22.89 -9.42 18.01
N GLY A 75 23.72 -9.80 19.03
CA GLY A 75 23.96 -8.99 20.22
C GLY A 75 24.78 -7.72 19.99
N GLN A 76 25.39 -7.56 18.81
CA GLN A 76 26.24 -6.43 18.44
C GLN A 76 25.57 -5.47 17.46
N ILE A 77 24.29 -5.72 17.10
CA ILE A 77 23.56 -4.87 16.16
C ILE A 77 23.28 -3.52 16.79
N GLU A 78 23.70 -2.45 16.10
CA GLU A 78 23.43 -1.06 16.48
C GLU A 78 22.34 -0.43 15.61
N TYR A 79 22.16 -0.93 14.38
CA TYR A 79 21.25 -0.38 13.38
C TYR A 79 20.41 -1.47 12.75
N ILE A 80 19.13 -1.17 12.58
CA ILE A 80 18.20 -1.97 11.76
C ILE A 80 17.70 -1.08 10.62
N PHE A 81 17.84 -1.55 9.39
CA PHE A 81 17.24 -0.95 8.21
C PHE A 81 16.03 -1.77 7.82
N SER A 82 14.85 -1.18 7.90
CA SER A 82 13.59 -1.83 7.56
C SER A 82 12.93 -1.16 6.38
N ASP A 83 12.40 -1.95 5.44
CA ASP A 83 11.41 -1.44 4.51
C ASP A 83 10.12 -1.09 5.28
N LYS A 84 9.39 -0.10 4.76
CA LYS A 84 8.10 0.31 5.32
C LYS A 84 6.98 -0.64 4.87
N THR A 85 6.80 -0.75 3.55
CA THR A 85 5.60 -1.37 2.97
C THR A 85 5.66 -2.89 3.04
N GLY A 86 4.66 -3.51 3.68
CA GLY A 86 4.60 -4.96 3.86
C GLY A 86 5.52 -5.51 4.97
N THR A 87 6.31 -4.67 5.64
CA THR A 87 7.13 -5.03 6.80
C THR A 87 6.60 -4.34 8.06
N LEU A 88 6.59 -3.02 8.08
CA LEU A 88 6.01 -2.24 9.16
C LEU A 88 4.51 -2.02 8.97
N THR A 89 4.01 -2.21 7.76
CA THR A 89 2.60 -2.14 7.40
C THR A 89 2.07 -3.50 6.94
N GLN A 90 0.76 -3.69 7.05
CA GLN A 90 0.08 -4.92 6.64
C GLN A 90 -0.08 -5.04 5.11
N ASN A 91 0.35 -4.03 4.35
CA ASN A 91 0.05 -3.89 2.92
C ASN A 91 -1.47 -3.93 2.63
N VAL A 92 -2.26 -3.50 3.60
CA VAL A 92 -3.72 -3.32 3.52
C VAL A 92 -4.01 -1.84 3.47
N MET A 93 -4.54 -1.40 2.33
CA MET A 93 -4.90 0.00 2.12
C MET A 93 -6.33 0.25 2.54
N GLU A 94 -6.54 1.29 3.32
CA GLU A 94 -7.86 1.76 3.74
C GLU A 94 -8.17 3.11 3.10
N PHE A 95 -9.35 3.21 2.48
CA PHE A 95 -9.81 4.46 1.87
C PHE A 95 -10.42 5.35 2.96
N GLN A 96 -9.64 6.31 3.44
CA GLN A 96 -10.02 7.12 4.60
C GLN A 96 -10.76 8.42 4.22
N LYS A 97 -10.25 9.13 3.20
CA LYS A 97 -10.77 10.46 2.84
C LYS A 97 -10.80 10.65 1.32
N CYS A 98 -11.64 11.57 0.87
CA CYS A 98 -11.60 12.08 -0.49
C CYS A 98 -11.99 13.57 -0.53
N SER A 99 -11.59 14.24 -1.62
CA SER A 99 -12.04 15.59 -1.94
C SER A 99 -12.71 15.57 -3.30
N VAL A 100 -13.95 16.02 -3.40
CA VAL A 100 -14.73 16.05 -4.63
C VAL A 100 -15.35 17.42 -4.80
N ASN A 101 -15.07 18.07 -5.94
CA ASN A 101 -15.54 19.42 -6.22
C ASN A 101 -15.25 20.41 -5.08
N GLY A 102 -14.05 20.33 -4.47
CA GLY A 102 -13.62 21.20 -3.39
C GLY A 102 -14.26 20.92 -2.01
N VAL A 103 -14.99 19.82 -1.87
CA VAL A 103 -15.55 19.37 -0.59
C VAL A 103 -14.80 18.12 -0.13
N ALA A 104 -14.22 18.20 1.09
CA ALA A 104 -13.53 17.07 1.69
C ALA A 104 -14.51 16.18 2.45
N TYR A 105 -14.40 14.88 2.27
CA TYR A 105 -15.19 13.83 2.92
C TYR A 105 -14.28 12.85 3.64
N GLY A 106 -14.77 12.26 4.71
CA GLY A 106 -14.08 11.28 5.55
C GLY A 106 -13.83 11.82 6.92
N GLU A 107 -14.44 11.18 7.90
CA GLU A 107 -14.27 11.46 9.33
C GLU A 107 -13.32 10.41 9.92
N GLY A 108 -12.67 10.80 11.00
CA GLY A 108 -11.70 9.95 11.67
C GLY A 108 -10.31 10.55 11.68
N VAL A 109 -9.57 10.16 12.70
CA VAL A 109 -8.19 10.57 12.92
C VAL A 109 -7.31 9.45 12.42
N THR A 110 -6.35 9.76 11.56
CA THR A 110 -5.39 8.77 11.05
C THR A 110 -4.49 8.27 12.18
N GLU A 111 -3.93 7.07 12.03
CA GLU A 111 -2.93 6.56 12.98
C GLU A 111 -1.80 7.58 13.15
N ALA A 112 -1.47 8.26 12.06
CA ALA A 112 -0.52 9.35 11.99
C ALA A 112 -0.86 10.48 12.97
N GLN A 113 -2.04 10.97 12.93
CA GLN A 113 -2.50 12.04 13.80
C GLN A 113 -2.58 11.61 15.26
N ARG A 114 -3.01 10.37 15.53
CA ARG A 114 -3.03 9.79 16.89
C ARG A 114 -1.64 9.76 17.53
N GLY A 115 -0.65 9.27 16.78
CA GLY A 115 0.74 9.24 17.22
C GLY A 115 1.29 10.64 17.53
N SER A 116 0.98 11.63 16.70
CA SER A 116 1.39 13.03 16.91
C SER A 116 0.76 13.66 18.14
N ALA A 117 -0.53 13.42 18.38
CA ALA A 117 -1.25 13.93 19.56
C ALA A 117 -0.70 13.32 20.86
N LYS A 118 -0.44 12.01 20.88
CA LYS A 118 0.17 11.30 22.02
C LYS A 118 1.53 11.91 22.41
N ARG A 119 2.33 12.33 21.43
CA ARG A 119 3.65 12.96 21.68
C ARG A 119 3.58 14.39 22.19
N ARG A 120 2.61 15.18 21.72
CA ARG A 120 2.45 16.56 22.21
C ARG A 120 1.95 16.64 23.65
N GLY A 121 1.68 15.48 24.27
CA GLY A 121 1.17 15.43 25.63
C GLY A 121 -0.22 16.05 25.75
N GLU A 122 -0.94 16.15 24.65
CA GLU A 122 -2.31 16.63 24.64
C GLU A 122 -3.18 15.61 25.38
N LYS A 123 -3.34 15.84 26.70
CA LYS A 123 -4.21 15.05 27.60
C LYS A 123 -5.70 15.19 27.28
N GLY A 124 -6.05 15.64 26.08
CA GLY A 124 -7.41 15.88 25.61
C GLY A 124 -7.85 14.96 24.46
N GLY A 125 -7.04 13.98 24.05
CA GLY A 125 -7.47 12.94 23.11
C GLY A 125 -8.51 12.04 23.76
N MET A 126 -9.64 11.81 23.08
CA MET A 126 -10.64 10.81 23.47
C MET A 126 -9.96 9.45 23.64
N ASP A 127 -10.41 8.64 24.59
CA ASP A 127 -9.93 7.26 24.71
C ASP A 127 -10.08 6.55 23.34
N PRO A 128 -9.06 5.82 22.85
CA PRO A 128 -9.17 5.07 21.59
C PRO A 128 -10.41 4.18 21.49
N ALA A 129 -10.88 3.66 22.63
CA ALA A 129 -12.12 2.90 22.71
C ALA A 129 -13.36 3.79 22.48
N GLU A 130 -13.43 4.96 23.10
CA GLU A 130 -14.52 5.92 22.91
C GLU A 130 -14.55 6.49 21.49
N GLU A 131 -13.37 6.75 20.89
CA GLU A 131 -13.26 7.19 19.51
C GLU A 131 -13.77 6.14 18.54
N SER A 132 -13.40 4.88 18.76
CA SER A 132 -13.85 3.74 17.96
C SER A 132 -15.36 3.55 18.05
N GLU A 133 -15.93 3.64 19.24
CA GLU A 133 -17.37 3.53 19.47
C GLU A 133 -18.14 4.67 18.78
N LYS A 134 -17.64 5.91 18.87
CA LYS A 134 -18.21 7.06 18.19
C LYS A 134 -18.17 6.89 16.66
N LEU A 135 -17.04 6.45 16.10
CA LEU A 135 -16.92 6.18 14.66
C LEU A 135 -17.88 5.07 14.23
N ALA A 136 -18.07 4.04 15.04
CA ALA A 136 -19.04 2.97 14.76
C ALA A 136 -20.49 3.51 14.69
N MET A 137 -20.86 4.38 15.62
CA MET A 137 -22.19 5.04 15.61
C MET A 137 -22.37 5.91 14.35
N ILE A 138 -21.35 6.71 13.99
CA ILE A 138 -21.38 7.58 12.80
C ILE A 138 -21.50 6.71 11.53
N LYS A 139 -20.78 5.60 11.49
CA LYS A 139 -20.83 4.63 10.37
C LYS A 139 -22.22 4.03 10.23
N GLU A 140 -22.86 3.65 11.31
CA GLU A 140 -24.20 3.10 11.32
C GLU A 140 -25.24 4.11 10.81
N ASP A 141 -25.19 5.38 11.25
CA ASP A 141 -26.04 6.46 10.76
C ASP A 141 -25.83 6.69 9.25
N MET A 142 -24.58 6.71 8.79
CA MET A 142 -24.26 6.82 7.36
C MET A 142 -24.86 5.65 6.55
N LEU A 143 -24.69 4.43 7.01
CA LEU A 143 -25.24 3.23 6.34
C LEU A 143 -26.76 3.26 6.29
N GLN A 144 -27.41 3.70 7.36
CA GLN A 144 -28.88 3.84 7.41
C GLN A 144 -29.37 4.91 6.42
N LYS A 145 -28.69 6.06 6.31
CA LYS A 145 -29.00 7.10 5.33
C LYS A 145 -28.83 6.62 3.90
N MET A 146 -27.72 5.94 3.61
CA MET A 146 -27.46 5.37 2.29
C MET A 146 -28.52 4.34 1.89
N SER A 147 -28.92 3.44 2.79
CA SER A 147 -29.93 2.41 2.51
C SER A 147 -31.32 2.99 2.22
N ARG A 148 -31.63 4.18 2.76
CA ARG A 148 -32.88 4.91 2.43
C ARG A 148 -32.80 5.62 1.09
N THR A 149 -31.60 5.93 0.61
CA THR A 149 -31.38 6.70 -0.62
C THR A 149 -31.34 5.81 -1.85
N PHE A 150 -30.65 4.68 -1.77
CA PHE A 150 -30.49 3.71 -2.86
C PHE A 150 -30.24 2.29 -2.32
N THR A 151 -30.42 1.30 -3.18
CA THR A 151 -30.14 -0.10 -2.84
C THR A 151 -28.73 -0.46 -3.27
N ASN A 152 -27.88 -0.85 -2.32
CA ASN A 152 -26.58 -1.44 -2.59
C ASN A 152 -26.54 -2.88 -2.03
N ARG A 153 -26.62 -3.87 -2.91
CA ARG A 153 -26.61 -5.30 -2.52
C ARG A 153 -25.20 -5.81 -2.24
N TRP A 154 -24.18 -5.12 -2.76
CA TRP A 154 -22.78 -5.54 -2.74
C TRP A 154 -21.98 -4.97 -1.58
N ILE A 155 -22.60 -4.17 -0.74
CA ILE A 155 -21.93 -3.51 0.37
C ILE A 155 -21.34 -4.54 1.34
N GLN A 156 -20.15 -4.26 1.82
CA GLN A 156 -19.47 -5.00 2.88
C GLN A 156 -19.24 -4.06 4.06
N PRO A 157 -20.21 -3.92 4.98
CA PRO A 157 -20.15 -2.94 6.06
C PRO A 157 -18.88 -3.05 6.91
N ASP A 158 -18.38 -4.27 7.13
CA ASP A 158 -17.17 -4.49 7.93
C ASP A 158 -15.90 -3.95 7.26
N LYS A 159 -15.89 -3.89 5.92
CA LYS A 159 -14.76 -3.40 5.12
C LYS A 159 -14.89 -1.91 4.74
N LEU A 160 -16.01 -1.26 5.05
CA LEU A 160 -16.21 0.17 4.76
C LEU A 160 -15.35 1.01 5.70
N THR A 161 -14.37 1.73 5.14
CA THR A 161 -13.43 2.59 5.86
C THR A 161 -13.70 4.08 5.63
N LEU A 162 -14.30 4.47 4.50
CA LEU A 162 -14.74 5.83 4.26
C LEU A 162 -16.02 6.13 5.06
N ILE A 163 -15.87 6.79 6.19
CA ILE A 163 -16.98 7.17 7.06
C ILE A 163 -17.24 8.66 6.89
N SER A 164 -18.38 9.04 6.30
CA SER A 164 -18.74 10.44 6.08
C SER A 164 -20.27 10.60 5.96
N PRO A 165 -20.95 11.05 7.03
CA PRO A 165 -22.39 11.36 6.96
C PRO A 165 -22.72 12.47 5.97
N SER A 166 -21.82 13.42 5.77
CA SER A 166 -21.99 14.48 4.77
C SER A 166 -22.02 13.91 3.35
N LEU A 167 -21.18 12.92 3.03
CA LEU A 167 -21.21 12.20 1.75
C LEU A 167 -22.59 11.56 1.51
N ALA A 168 -23.14 10.89 2.53
CA ALA A 168 -24.44 10.24 2.42
C ALA A 168 -25.56 11.28 2.22
N ASN A 169 -25.49 12.42 2.87
CA ASN A 169 -26.45 13.52 2.72
C ASN A 169 -26.38 14.11 1.30
N ASP A 170 -25.19 14.40 0.80
CA ASP A 170 -24.99 14.97 -0.54
C ASP A 170 -25.39 13.99 -1.65
N LEU A 171 -25.20 12.68 -1.46
CA LEU A 171 -25.70 11.66 -2.36
C LEU A 171 -27.24 11.53 -2.32
N ALA A 172 -27.85 11.83 -1.18
CA ALA A 172 -29.31 11.79 -1.02
C ALA A 172 -30.02 12.99 -1.66
N ASP A 173 -29.36 14.17 -1.69
CA ASP A 173 -29.96 15.38 -2.24
C ASP A 173 -29.91 15.38 -3.77
N LYS A 174 -31.07 15.01 -4.37
CA LYS A 174 -31.23 14.96 -5.83
C LYS A 174 -31.16 16.32 -6.53
N SER A 175 -31.27 17.42 -5.79
CA SER A 175 -31.22 18.79 -6.31
C SER A 175 -29.83 19.39 -6.28
N ALA A 176 -28.91 18.83 -5.50
CA ALA A 176 -27.58 19.35 -5.35
C ALA A 176 -26.64 18.98 -6.50
N ARG A 177 -25.98 19.96 -7.08
CA ARG A 177 -24.91 19.71 -8.09
C ARG A 177 -23.78 18.82 -7.55
N GLN A 178 -23.53 18.89 -6.25
CA GLN A 178 -22.52 18.07 -5.57
C GLN A 178 -22.74 16.58 -5.75
N ARG A 179 -24.02 16.14 -5.80
CA ARG A 179 -24.39 14.76 -6.07
C ARG A 179 -23.86 14.27 -7.43
N ASP A 180 -23.98 15.10 -8.47
CA ASP A 180 -23.50 14.72 -9.81
C ASP A 180 -21.98 14.60 -9.86
N HIS A 181 -21.25 15.48 -9.15
CA HIS A 181 -19.80 15.39 -9.01
C HIS A 181 -19.38 14.13 -8.25
N LEU A 182 -20.07 13.77 -7.16
CA LEU A 182 -19.83 12.53 -6.42
C LEU A 182 -20.08 11.30 -7.27
N ILE A 183 -21.19 11.26 -8.03
CA ILE A 183 -21.48 10.17 -8.95
C ILE A 183 -20.38 10.04 -10.01
N ALA A 184 -19.93 11.13 -10.59
CA ALA A 184 -18.85 11.12 -11.58
C ALA A 184 -17.53 10.60 -10.99
N PHE A 185 -17.19 11.03 -9.77
CA PHE A 185 -15.99 10.62 -9.07
C PHE A 185 -15.99 9.12 -8.73
N PHE A 186 -17.02 8.60 -8.06
CA PHE A 186 -17.08 7.19 -7.70
C PHE A 186 -17.26 6.27 -8.91
N ARG A 187 -17.95 6.74 -9.95
CA ARG A 187 -18.00 6.06 -11.25
C ARG A 187 -16.60 5.91 -11.87
N ALA A 188 -15.79 6.97 -11.83
CA ALA A 188 -14.42 6.91 -12.31
C ALA A 188 -13.58 5.88 -11.52
N LEU A 189 -13.74 5.80 -10.20
CA LEU A 189 -13.08 4.79 -9.37
C LEU A 189 -13.51 3.36 -9.71
N ALA A 190 -14.81 3.16 -10.03
CA ALA A 190 -15.35 1.86 -10.38
C ALA A 190 -14.97 1.41 -11.81
N ILE A 191 -14.44 2.29 -12.66
CA ILE A 191 -14.09 2.00 -14.07
C ILE A 191 -12.57 2.03 -14.29
N CYS A 192 -11.86 3.02 -13.72
CA CYS A 192 -10.44 3.26 -13.98
C CYS A 192 -9.55 2.38 -13.10
N HIS A 193 -9.45 1.08 -13.43
CA HIS A 193 -8.64 0.10 -12.72
C HIS A 193 -8.37 -1.16 -13.54
N SER A 194 -7.39 -1.97 -13.10
CA SER A 194 -7.06 -3.30 -13.64
C SER A 194 -7.62 -4.46 -12.79
N VAL A 195 -8.32 -4.15 -11.70
CA VAL A 195 -8.83 -5.10 -10.70
C VAL A 195 -9.71 -6.19 -11.33
N LEU A 196 -9.60 -7.40 -10.80
CA LEU A 196 -10.47 -8.53 -11.11
C LEU A 196 -11.50 -8.71 -9.99
N ALA A 197 -12.78 -8.83 -10.38
CA ALA A 197 -13.85 -9.17 -9.46
C ALA A 197 -13.98 -10.69 -9.35
N ASP A 198 -13.89 -11.21 -8.14
CA ASP A 198 -14.10 -12.62 -7.83
C ASP A 198 -15.35 -12.81 -6.97
N ARG A 199 -16.05 -13.91 -7.21
CA ARG A 199 -17.20 -14.33 -6.42
C ARG A 199 -16.91 -15.70 -5.82
N PRO A 200 -16.28 -15.75 -4.64
CA PRO A 200 -15.79 -17.02 -4.10
C PRO A 200 -16.90 -18.03 -3.80
N ASP A 201 -18.09 -17.56 -3.45
CA ASP A 201 -19.22 -18.42 -3.14
C ASP A 201 -20.55 -17.82 -3.68
N PRO A 202 -20.82 -17.92 -4.99
CA PRO A 202 -21.99 -17.31 -5.60
C PRO A 202 -23.32 -17.97 -5.20
N GLN A 203 -23.29 -19.21 -4.67
CA GLN A 203 -24.49 -19.92 -4.25
C GLN A 203 -24.95 -19.50 -2.84
N MET A 204 -24.01 -19.39 -1.88
CA MET A 204 -24.30 -19.03 -0.50
C MET A 204 -24.26 -17.52 -0.26
N ARG A 205 -23.39 -16.80 -0.99
CA ARG A 205 -23.21 -15.34 -0.88
C ARG A 205 -23.29 -14.68 -2.25
N PRO A 206 -24.48 -14.60 -2.86
CA PRO A 206 -24.63 -14.17 -4.27
C PRO A 206 -24.18 -12.73 -4.53
N TYR A 207 -24.13 -11.88 -3.50
CA TYR A 207 -23.74 -10.47 -3.58
C TYR A 207 -22.39 -10.19 -2.89
N HIS A 208 -21.57 -11.21 -2.65
CA HIS A 208 -20.21 -11.01 -2.13
C HIS A 208 -19.21 -10.88 -3.28
N LEU A 209 -18.46 -9.79 -3.28
CA LEU A 209 -17.40 -9.49 -4.25
C LEU A 209 -16.09 -9.32 -3.53
N ASP A 210 -15.10 -10.11 -3.90
CA ASP A 210 -13.71 -9.88 -3.55
C ASP A 210 -12.96 -9.31 -4.76
N TYR A 211 -12.13 -8.31 -4.51
CA TYR A 211 -11.34 -7.66 -5.53
C TYR A 211 -9.88 -8.09 -5.43
N LYS A 212 -9.37 -8.66 -6.51
CA LYS A 212 -7.96 -9.07 -6.65
C LYS A 212 -7.25 -8.09 -7.57
N ALA A 213 -6.17 -7.49 -7.10
CA ALA A 213 -5.37 -6.53 -7.85
C ALA A 213 -3.88 -6.75 -7.57
N GLU A 214 -3.04 -6.34 -8.49
CA GLU A 214 -1.58 -6.29 -8.27
C GLU A 214 -1.23 -5.20 -7.24
N SER A 215 -1.97 -4.08 -7.30
CA SER A 215 -1.80 -2.97 -6.35
C SER A 215 -2.90 -3.00 -5.28
N PRO A 216 -2.54 -3.04 -3.99
CA PRO A 216 -3.50 -2.92 -2.89
C PRO A 216 -4.24 -1.57 -2.90
N ASP A 217 -3.60 -0.50 -3.39
CA ASP A 217 -4.23 0.81 -3.60
C ASP A 217 -5.43 0.69 -4.54
N GLU A 218 -5.29 -0.02 -5.68
CA GLU A 218 -6.38 -0.22 -6.62
C GLU A 218 -7.55 -1.00 -6.02
N ALA A 219 -7.25 -2.09 -5.31
CA ALA A 219 -8.26 -2.89 -4.63
C ALA A 219 -9.07 -2.05 -3.62
N ALA A 220 -8.37 -1.21 -2.84
CA ALA A 220 -9.01 -0.33 -1.85
C ALA A 220 -9.91 0.72 -2.50
N LEU A 221 -9.48 1.34 -3.60
CA LEU A 221 -10.27 2.34 -4.33
C LEU A 221 -11.57 1.73 -4.88
N VAL A 222 -11.48 0.55 -5.49
CA VAL A 222 -12.65 -0.14 -6.07
C VAL A 222 -13.57 -0.67 -4.97
N ALA A 223 -13.01 -1.16 -3.85
CA ALA A 223 -13.79 -1.59 -2.70
C ALA A 223 -14.57 -0.42 -2.06
N ALA A 224 -13.92 0.73 -1.92
CA ALA A 224 -14.59 1.93 -1.41
C ALA A 224 -15.73 2.38 -2.35
N ALA A 225 -15.50 2.37 -3.66
CA ALA A 225 -16.57 2.66 -4.64
C ALA A 225 -17.73 1.67 -4.49
N ARG A 226 -17.47 0.35 -4.35
CA ARG A 226 -18.49 -0.67 -4.10
C ARG A 226 -19.33 -0.33 -2.86
N ASP A 227 -18.68 -0.01 -1.76
CA ASP A 227 -19.34 0.17 -0.47
C ASP A 227 -20.13 1.49 -0.42
N VAL A 228 -19.74 2.49 -1.20
CA VAL A 228 -20.50 3.75 -1.37
C VAL A 228 -21.66 3.63 -2.37
N GLY A 229 -21.80 2.51 -3.09
CA GLY A 229 -22.93 2.27 -4.00
C GLY A 229 -22.56 2.24 -5.50
N PHE A 230 -21.26 2.07 -5.80
CA PHE A 230 -20.72 1.99 -7.16
C PHE A 230 -19.92 0.70 -7.37
N PRO A 231 -20.49 -0.49 -7.14
CA PRO A 231 -19.78 -1.74 -7.29
C PRO A 231 -19.35 -2.01 -8.73
N PHE A 232 -18.08 -2.34 -8.92
CA PHE A 232 -17.59 -3.02 -10.11
C PHE A 232 -17.98 -4.51 -10.02
N VAL A 233 -18.83 -4.97 -10.92
CA VAL A 233 -19.43 -6.31 -10.83
C VAL A 233 -18.67 -7.33 -11.66
N THR A 234 -18.36 -7.01 -12.90
CA THR A 234 -17.61 -7.91 -13.79
C THR A 234 -16.92 -7.15 -14.93
N ARG A 235 -15.85 -7.77 -15.44
CA ARG A 235 -15.26 -7.40 -16.73
C ARG A 235 -15.20 -8.63 -17.62
N THR A 236 -15.93 -8.62 -18.72
CA THR A 236 -16.02 -9.77 -19.62
C THR A 236 -16.04 -9.28 -21.07
N ASN A 237 -15.16 -9.82 -21.92
CA ASN A 237 -15.09 -9.48 -23.35
C ASN A 237 -14.99 -7.96 -23.63
N GLY A 238 -14.18 -7.23 -22.86
CA GLY A 238 -14.06 -5.78 -23.00
C GLY A 238 -15.26 -4.98 -22.49
N MET A 239 -16.24 -5.62 -21.88
CA MET A 239 -17.39 -4.96 -21.25
C MET A 239 -17.17 -4.88 -19.74
N ILE A 240 -17.28 -3.67 -19.19
CA ILE A 240 -17.25 -3.38 -17.76
C ILE A 240 -18.70 -3.19 -17.30
N ASN A 241 -19.13 -3.99 -16.35
CA ASN A 241 -20.45 -3.86 -15.71
C ASN A 241 -20.25 -3.30 -14.31
N ILE A 242 -20.90 -2.17 -14.04
CA ILE A 242 -20.97 -1.55 -12.72
C ILE A 242 -22.43 -1.35 -12.33
N GLU A 243 -22.68 -1.14 -11.06
CA GLU A 243 -23.96 -0.55 -10.62
C GLU A 243 -23.68 0.89 -10.15
N VAL A 244 -24.60 1.79 -10.39
CA VAL A 244 -24.59 3.17 -9.94
C VAL A 244 -25.83 3.39 -9.10
N MET A 245 -25.65 3.42 -7.78
CA MET A 245 -26.74 3.58 -6.81
C MET A 245 -27.92 2.61 -7.05
N GLY A 246 -27.59 1.34 -7.37
CA GLY A 246 -28.55 0.26 -7.61
C GLY A 246 -29.04 0.13 -9.07
N GLN A 247 -28.58 0.97 -9.98
CA GLN A 247 -28.87 0.87 -11.41
C GLN A 247 -27.66 0.28 -12.15
N SER A 248 -27.88 -0.76 -12.96
CA SER A 248 -26.82 -1.40 -13.74
C SER A 248 -26.44 -0.54 -14.94
N GLU A 249 -25.17 -0.23 -15.06
CA GLU A 249 -24.58 0.46 -16.21
C GLU A 249 -23.52 -0.43 -16.87
N ARG A 250 -23.45 -0.40 -18.21
CA ARG A 250 -22.51 -1.18 -19.01
C ARG A 250 -21.63 -0.27 -19.84
N TYR A 251 -20.32 -0.45 -19.72
CA TYR A 251 -19.31 0.32 -20.44
C TYR A 251 -18.52 -0.59 -21.37
N THR A 252 -18.19 -0.11 -22.56
CA THR A 252 -17.25 -0.82 -23.44
C THR A 252 -15.85 -0.28 -23.18
N GLN A 253 -14.96 -1.10 -22.67
CA GLN A 253 -13.54 -0.75 -22.52
C GLN A 253 -12.89 -0.73 -23.91
N LEU A 254 -12.44 0.40 -24.34
CA LEU A 254 -11.79 0.59 -25.62
C LEU A 254 -10.27 0.40 -25.52
N LYS A 255 -9.64 1.03 -24.52
CA LYS A 255 -8.20 0.89 -24.23
C LYS A 255 -7.95 1.01 -22.73
N LEU A 256 -6.91 0.30 -22.28
CA LEU A 256 -6.33 0.42 -20.96
C LEU A 256 -4.87 0.87 -21.14
N LEU A 257 -4.53 2.00 -20.56
CA LEU A 257 -3.19 2.56 -20.51
C LEU A 257 -2.65 2.29 -19.11
N GLU A 258 -1.88 1.21 -18.98
CA GLU A 258 -1.43 0.69 -17.68
C GLU A 258 -0.54 1.68 -16.93
N PHE A 259 -0.48 1.51 -15.62
CA PHE A 259 0.40 2.28 -14.75
C PHE A 259 1.86 1.96 -15.05
N ASN A 260 2.68 3.01 -15.05
CA ASN A 260 4.11 2.86 -15.11
C ASN A 260 4.75 3.93 -14.19
N SER A 261 5.85 3.57 -13.55
CA SER A 261 6.52 4.41 -12.55
C SER A 261 7.07 5.71 -13.13
N THR A 262 7.40 5.75 -14.42
CA THR A 262 7.84 6.95 -15.13
C THR A 262 6.67 7.89 -15.35
N ARG A 263 5.55 7.37 -15.85
CA ARG A 263 4.32 8.15 -16.12
C ARG A 263 3.58 8.54 -14.84
N LYS A 264 3.68 7.76 -13.77
CA LYS A 264 3.00 7.93 -12.47
C LYS A 264 1.48 8.12 -12.59
N ARG A 265 0.88 7.53 -13.61
CA ARG A 265 -0.55 7.58 -13.90
C ARG A 265 -1.01 6.37 -14.68
N MET A 266 -2.29 6.11 -14.61
CA MET A 266 -3.02 5.08 -15.34
C MET A 266 -4.28 5.69 -15.94
N SER A 267 -4.66 5.25 -17.15
CA SER A 267 -5.87 5.72 -17.80
C SER A 267 -6.69 4.58 -18.39
N VAL A 268 -8.00 4.76 -18.44
CA VAL A 268 -8.92 3.87 -19.12
C VAL A 268 -9.80 4.68 -20.08
N ILE A 269 -9.89 4.24 -21.32
CA ILE A 269 -10.80 4.82 -22.31
C ILE A 269 -11.99 3.89 -22.45
N VAL A 270 -13.17 4.42 -22.20
CA VAL A 270 -14.43 3.67 -22.28
C VAL A 270 -15.45 4.39 -23.13
N ARG A 271 -16.35 3.61 -23.74
CA ARG A 271 -17.58 4.13 -24.31
C ARG A 271 -18.70 3.94 -23.29
N ASN A 272 -19.32 5.03 -22.91
CA ASN A 272 -20.42 5.09 -21.97
C ASN A 272 -21.70 4.45 -22.54
N PRO A 273 -22.71 4.17 -21.70
CA PRO A 273 -24.03 3.70 -22.16
C PRO A 273 -24.75 4.69 -23.09
N ASP A 274 -24.43 5.99 -22.98
CA ASP A 274 -24.96 7.05 -23.87
C ASP A 274 -24.21 7.19 -25.21
N GLY A 275 -23.21 6.32 -25.45
CA GLY A 275 -22.42 6.27 -26.69
C GLY A 275 -21.19 7.18 -26.68
N ARG A 276 -21.03 8.10 -25.74
CA ARG A 276 -19.87 9.02 -25.67
C ARG A 276 -18.61 8.28 -25.19
N ILE A 277 -17.48 8.70 -25.71
CA ILE A 277 -16.18 8.19 -25.29
C ILE A 277 -15.63 9.09 -24.17
N VAL A 278 -15.15 8.46 -23.10
CA VAL A 278 -14.55 9.13 -21.95
C VAL A 278 -13.19 8.52 -21.63
N LEU A 279 -12.21 9.37 -21.40
CA LEU A 279 -10.93 9.03 -20.80
C LEU A 279 -11.01 9.32 -19.30
N TYR A 280 -10.81 8.31 -18.47
CA TYR A 280 -10.60 8.45 -17.04
C TYR A 280 -9.12 8.24 -16.73
N THR A 281 -8.55 9.13 -15.93
CA THR A 281 -7.14 9.09 -15.54
C THR A 281 -7.01 9.22 -14.04
N LYS A 282 -6.17 8.39 -13.43
CA LYS A 282 -5.77 8.51 -12.02
C LYS A 282 -4.25 8.53 -11.91
N GLY A 283 -3.70 9.35 -11.04
CA GLY A 283 -2.26 9.46 -10.88
C GLY A 283 -1.82 10.49 -9.86
N ALA A 284 -0.51 10.72 -9.83
CA ALA A 284 0.09 11.74 -8.97
C ALA A 284 -0.43 13.13 -9.33
N ASP A 285 -0.64 13.96 -8.32
CA ASP A 285 -1.11 15.34 -8.44
C ASP A 285 -0.32 16.18 -9.46
N SER A 286 1.02 16.19 -9.34
CA SER A 286 1.89 16.94 -10.23
C SER A 286 1.66 16.58 -11.71
N VAL A 287 1.57 15.28 -11.99
CA VAL A 287 1.41 14.77 -13.36
C VAL A 287 0.03 15.12 -13.95
N ILE A 288 -1.03 15.04 -13.13
CA ILE A 288 -2.38 15.40 -13.55
C ILE A 288 -2.50 16.92 -13.76
N TYR A 289 -1.92 17.72 -12.85
CA TYR A 289 -2.00 19.19 -12.92
C TYR A 289 -1.31 19.79 -14.15
N GLU A 290 -0.26 19.16 -14.67
CA GLU A 290 0.40 19.54 -15.93
C GLU A 290 -0.47 19.30 -17.17
N ARG A 291 -1.44 18.39 -17.05
CA ARG A 291 -2.30 17.92 -18.16
C ARG A 291 -3.72 18.45 -18.12
N LEU A 292 -4.00 19.41 -17.25
CA LEU A 292 -5.31 20.00 -17.15
C LEU A 292 -5.65 20.84 -18.39
N ALA A 293 -6.95 20.91 -18.67
CA ALA A 293 -7.47 21.79 -19.70
C ALA A 293 -7.17 23.26 -19.37
N ALA A 294 -6.93 24.07 -20.40
CA ALA A 294 -6.62 25.49 -20.22
C ALA A 294 -7.78 26.29 -19.58
N ASP A 295 -9.00 25.82 -19.78
CA ASP A 295 -10.24 26.37 -19.22
C ASP A 295 -10.67 25.71 -17.91
N HIS A 296 -9.83 24.83 -17.34
CA HIS A 296 -10.12 24.20 -16.03
C HIS A 296 -10.17 25.27 -14.93
N ASP A 297 -11.16 25.16 -14.03
CA ASP A 297 -11.36 26.10 -12.94
C ASP A 297 -10.13 26.17 -11.99
N PRO A 298 -9.43 27.31 -11.95
CA PRO A 298 -8.25 27.47 -11.10
C PRO A 298 -8.55 27.37 -9.60
N GLN A 299 -9.78 27.73 -9.18
CA GLN A 299 -10.19 27.68 -7.76
C GLN A 299 -10.37 26.23 -7.33
N LEU A 300 -10.99 25.41 -8.18
CA LEU A 300 -11.14 23.99 -7.93
C LEU A 300 -9.78 23.28 -7.86
N LYS A 301 -8.85 23.61 -8.80
CA LYS A 301 -7.47 23.11 -8.75
C LYS A 301 -6.79 23.46 -7.44
N ALA A 302 -6.81 24.74 -7.03
CA ALA A 302 -6.16 25.22 -5.82
C ALA A 302 -6.76 24.56 -4.56
N LYS A 303 -8.08 24.40 -4.51
CA LYS A 303 -8.76 23.77 -3.37
C LYS A 303 -8.44 22.28 -3.29
N THR A 304 -8.48 21.55 -4.43
CA THR A 304 -8.12 20.14 -4.47
C THR A 304 -6.65 19.93 -4.08
N ALA A 305 -5.74 20.79 -4.54
CA ALA A 305 -4.33 20.73 -4.18
C ALA A 305 -4.11 20.92 -2.68
N LYS A 306 -4.82 21.88 -2.08
CA LYS A 306 -4.77 22.09 -0.64
C LYS A 306 -5.30 20.89 0.15
N ASP A 307 -6.45 20.35 -0.26
CA ASP A 307 -7.02 19.18 0.41
C ASP A 307 -6.07 17.96 0.31
N MET A 308 -5.41 17.76 -0.83
CA MET A 308 -4.41 16.71 -1.00
C MET A 308 -3.17 16.93 -0.13
N GLU A 309 -2.73 18.17 0.03
CA GLU A 309 -1.64 18.51 0.95
C GLU A 309 -2.03 18.25 2.39
N ASP A 310 -3.24 18.65 2.81
CA ASP A 310 -3.77 18.41 4.15
C ASP A 310 -3.89 16.89 4.43
N PHE A 311 -4.30 16.10 3.45
CA PHE A 311 -4.35 14.64 3.56
C PHE A 311 -2.94 14.03 3.66
N ALA A 312 -1.99 14.49 2.84
CA ALA A 312 -0.60 14.03 2.88
C ALA A 312 0.08 14.39 4.21
N ASN A 313 -0.21 15.58 4.76
CA ASN A 313 0.25 15.99 6.10
C ASN A 313 -0.38 15.13 7.21
N GLY A 314 -1.52 14.49 6.95
CA GLY A 314 -2.11 13.46 7.81
C GLY A 314 -1.53 12.06 7.62
N GLY A 315 -0.47 11.89 6.83
CA GLY A 315 0.17 10.59 6.56
C GLY A 315 -0.52 9.74 5.49
N LEU A 316 -1.52 10.30 4.78
CA LEU A 316 -2.28 9.58 3.77
C LEU A 316 -1.60 9.62 2.40
N ARG A 317 -1.71 8.51 1.66
CA ARG A 317 -1.29 8.43 0.26
C ARG A 317 -2.38 8.99 -0.64
N THR A 318 -2.07 9.99 -1.45
CA THR A 318 -3.04 10.72 -2.26
C THR A 318 -2.89 10.45 -3.75
N LEU A 319 -4.04 10.30 -4.45
CA LEU A 319 -4.11 10.25 -5.91
C LEU A 319 -5.14 11.25 -6.42
N CYS A 320 -4.85 11.89 -7.55
CA CYS A 320 -5.78 12.77 -8.26
C CYS A 320 -6.52 11.98 -9.34
N ILE A 321 -7.83 12.19 -9.43
CA ILE A 321 -8.72 11.57 -10.42
C ILE A 321 -9.21 12.65 -11.36
N ALA A 322 -9.09 12.40 -12.65
CA ALA A 322 -9.51 13.33 -13.70
C ALA A 322 -10.17 12.60 -14.87
N SER A 323 -10.88 13.33 -15.71
CA SER A 323 -11.49 12.78 -16.92
C SER A 323 -11.58 13.82 -18.01
N ARG A 324 -11.79 13.35 -19.24
CA ARG A 324 -12.25 14.18 -20.35
C ARG A 324 -13.08 13.37 -21.35
N TYR A 325 -13.93 14.06 -22.09
CA TYR A 325 -14.63 13.47 -23.23
C TYR A 325 -13.75 13.51 -24.47
N LEU A 326 -13.84 12.46 -25.29
CA LEU A 326 -13.18 12.33 -26.58
C LEU A 326 -14.23 12.32 -27.68
N SER A 327 -13.95 12.94 -28.82
CA SER A 327 -14.76 12.73 -30.02
C SER A 327 -14.41 11.37 -30.65
N ASP A 328 -15.34 10.81 -31.45
CA ASP A 328 -15.09 9.57 -32.17
C ASP A 328 -13.93 9.70 -33.17
N ASP A 329 -13.80 10.85 -33.80
CA ASP A 329 -12.71 11.15 -34.76
C ASP A 329 -11.36 11.24 -34.06
N GLU A 330 -11.29 11.92 -32.91
CA GLU A 330 -10.06 12.01 -32.08
C GLU A 330 -9.61 10.64 -31.62
N TYR A 331 -10.55 9.86 -31.06
CA TYR A 331 -10.25 8.52 -30.63
C TYR A 331 -9.77 7.60 -31.74
N SER A 332 -10.45 7.64 -32.91
CA SER A 332 -10.12 6.79 -34.07
C SER A 332 -8.73 7.11 -34.62
N SER A 333 -8.42 8.42 -34.75
CA SER A 333 -7.11 8.87 -35.22
C SER A 333 -5.99 8.45 -34.25
N TRP A 334 -6.18 8.66 -32.96
CA TRP A 334 -5.23 8.27 -31.93
C TRP A 334 -5.09 6.74 -31.81
N SER A 335 -6.20 5.99 -31.88
CA SER A 335 -6.16 4.53 -31.76
C SER A 335 -5.31 3.89 -32.84
N ALA A 336 -5.30 4.44 -34.07
CA ALA A 336 -4.43 3.98 -35.15
C ALA A 336 -2.94 4.18 -34.79
N VAL A 337 -2.59 5.31 -34.19
CA VAL A 337 -1.22 5.58 -33.72
C VAL A 337 -0.82 4.62 -32.59
N TYR A 338 -1.71 4.43 -31.63
CA TYR A 338 -1.48 3.51 -30.51
C TYR A 338 -1.30 2.06 -30.98
N ASP A 339 -2.15 1.58 -31.93
CA ASP A 339 -2.08 0.21 -32.44
C ASP A 339 -0.80 -0.02 -33.27
N ALA A 340 -0.33 1.00 -33.98
CA ALA A 340 0.97 0.98 -34.66
C ALA A 340 2.12 0.89 -33.63
N ALA A 341 2.10 1.70 -32.59
CA ALA A 341 3.08 1.68 -31.49
C ALA A 341 3.08 0.33 -30.76
N ALA A 342 1.90 -0.22 -30.45
CA ALA A 342 1.73 -1.50 -29.79
C ALA A 342 2.25 -2.70 -30.63
N SER A 343 2.30 -2.52 -31.94
CA SER A 343 2.80 -3.52 -32.91
C SER A 343 4.29 -3.34 -33.22
N ALA A 344 4.95 -2.31 -32.72
CA ALA A 344 6.37 -2.05 -32.95
C ALA A 344 7.24 -3.16 -32.33
N VAL A 345 8.28 -3.56 -33.07
CA VAL A 345 9.23 -4.61 -32.65
C VAL A 345 10.42 -4.01 -31.89
N VAL A 346 10.75 -2.76 -32.19
CA VAL A 346 11.86 -2.01 -31.57
C VAL A 346 11.26 -0.85 -30.79
N ASP A 347 11.78 -0.59 -29.60
CA ASP A 347 11.37 0.52 -28.71
C ASP A 347 9.85 0.62 -28.46
N ARG A 348 9.18 -0.53 -28.45
CA ARG A 348 7.71 -0.64 -28.33
C ARG A 348 7.17 0.14 -27.13
N ASP A 349 7.80 0.01 -25.97
CA ASP A 349 7.33 0.66 -24.75
C ASP A 349 7.47 2.18 -24.83
N GLU A 350 8.55 2.68 -25.44
CA GLU A 350 8.75 4.11 -25.68
C GLU A 350 7.73 4.66 -26.68
N GLU A 351 7.43 3.93 -27.76
CA GLU A 351 6.43 4.33 -28.75
C GLU A 351 5.02 4.33 -28.17
N ILE A 352 4.66 3.34 -27.36
CA ILE A 352 3.41 3.32 -26.59
C ILE A 352 3.33 4.52 -25.65
N GLU A 353 4.42 4.87 -24.97
CA GLU A 353 4.44 6.01 -24.05
C GLU A 353 4.22 7.33 -24.78
N LYS A 354 4.86 7.52 -25.95
CA LYS A 354 4.62 8.68 -26.81
C LYS A 354 3.17 8.76 -27.32
N ALA A 355 2.57 7.62 -27.66
CA ALA A 355 1.17 7.56 -28.05
C ALA A 355 0.23 7.91 -26.89
N ASN A 356 0.53 7.42 -25.68
CA ASN A 356 -0.25 7.73 -24.48
C ASN A 356 -0.23 9.22 -24.14
N GLU A 357 0.93 9.88 -24.26
CA GLU A 357 1.05 11.33 -24.05
C GLU A 357 0.13 12.14 -24.96
N GLN A 358 -0.12 11.68 -26.19
CA GLN A 358 -0.96 12.37 -27.17
C GLN A 358 -2.44 12.40 -26.79
N ILE A 359 -2.93 11.51 -25.90
CA ILE A 359 -4.35 11.44 -25.53
C ILE A 359 -4.60 11.94 -24.11
N GLU A 360 -3.61 11.86 -23.23
CA GLU A 360 -3.74 12.18 -21.80
C GLU A 360 -3.50 13.68 -21.54
N HIS A 361 -4.25 14.54 -22.16
CA HIS A 361 -4.21 16.01 -22.00
C HIS A 361 -5.62 16.61 -21.87
N SER A 362 -5.72 17.90 -21.58
CA SER A 362 -6.98 18.64 -21.42
C SER A 362 -7.95 17.98 -20.46
N LEU A 363 -7.42 17.54 -19.30
CA LEU A 363 -8.14 16.83 -18.27
C LEU A 363 -8.92 17.82 -17.37
N TYR A 364 -10.03 17.34 -16.80
CA TYR A 364 -10.80 18.02 -15.76
C TYR A 364 -10.77 17.20 -14.49
N ILE A 365 -10.43 17.82 -13.35
CA ILE A 365 -10.38 17.18 -12.06
C ILE A 365 -11.79 16.75 -11.64
N LEU A 366 -11.94 15.49 -11.28
CA LEU A 366 -13.13 14.95 -10.62
C LEU A 366 -12.99 15.00 -9.09
N GLY A 367 -11.78 14.80 -8.59
CA GLY A 367 -11.48 14.81 -7.18
C GLY A 367 -10.14 14.17 -6.85
N ALA A 368 -9.92 13.97 -5.55
CA ALA A 368 -8.74 13.32 -5.01
C ALA A 368 -9.11 12.25 -3.98
N THR A 369 -8.30 11.20 -3.91
CA THR A 369 -8.42 10.10 -2.94
C THR A 369 -7.31 10.17 -1.91
N ALA A 370 -7.56 9.64 -0.71
CA ALA A 370 -6.58 9.55 0.35
C ALA A 370 -6.70 8.18 1.03
N LEU A 371 -5.62 7.39 0.92
CA LEU A 371 -5.50 6.04 1.41
C LEU A 371 -4.54 5.99 2.60
N GLU A 372 -4.88 5.21 3.61
CA GLU A 372 -4.01 4.90 4.73
C GLU A 372 -3.42 3.50 4.57
N ASP A 373 -2.11 3.38 4.78
CA ASP A 373 -1.40 2.11 4.81
C ASP A 373 -1.38 1.62 6.26
N LYS A 374 -2.18 0.62 6.57
CA LYS A 374 -2.40 0.15 7.92
C LYS A 374 -1.13 -0.42 8.55
N LEU A 375 -0.77 0.05 9.73
CA LEU A 375 0.38 -0.48 10.47
C LEU A 375 0.15 -1.93 10.91
N GLN A 376 1.23 -2.69 10.98
CA GLN A 376 1.24 -4.04 11.54
C GLN A 376 1.04 -3.97 13.05
N GLU A 377 0.27 -4.90 13.59
CA GLU A 377 0.08 -5.02 15.04
C GLU A 377 1.42 -5.28 15.74
N GLY A 378 1.64 -4.62 16.87
CA GLY A 378 2.85 -4.77 17.67
C GLY A 378 4.08 -4.00 17.16
N VAL A 379 3.99 -3.29 16.04
CA VAL A 379 5.13 -2.51 15.50
C VAL A 379 5.54 -1.37 16.43
N PRO A 380 4.63 -0.54 16.99
CA PRO A 380 5.01 0.52 17.92
C PRO A 380 5.75 -0.02 19.15
N GLU A 381 5.27 -1.11 19.73
CA GLU A 381 5.85 -1.77 20.91
C GLU A 381 7.22 -2.39 20.58
N ALA A 382 7.36 -3.03 19.41
CA ALA A 382 8.63 -3.58 18.95
C ALA A 382 9.68 -2.48 18.76
N ILE A 383 9.30 -1.34 18.21
CA ILE A 383 10.21 -0.20 18.02
C ILE A 383 10.63 0.40 19.36
N GLU A 384 9.71 0.53 20.32
CA GLU A 384 10.02 1.00 21.68
C GLU A 384 10.99 0.05 22.40
N THR A 385 10.80 -1.25 22.23
CA THR A 385 11.69 -2.29 22.77
C THR A 385 13.09 -2.20 22.16
N LEU A 386 13.20 -2.08 20.83
CA LEU A 386 14.48 -1.92 20.15
C LEU A 386 15.20 -0.64 20.56
N HIS A 387 14.48 0.46 20.70
CA HIS A 387 15.04 1.70 21.18
C HIS A 387 15.55 1.59 22.63
N SER A 388 14.80 0.92 23.50
CA SER A 388 15.20 0.67 24.89
C SER A 388 16.46 -0.20 24.96
N ALA A 389 16.67 -1.06 23.96
CA ALA A 389 17.90 -1.85 23.80
C ALA A 389 19.06 -1.03 23.19
N GLY A 390 18.88 0.25 22.85
CA GLY A 390 19.88 1.09 22.24
C GLY A 390 20.07 0.89 20.74
N ILE A 391 19.18 0.16 20.07
CA ILE A 391 19.23 -0.13 18.63
C ILE A 391 18.52 0.99 17.88
N LYS A 392 19.16 1.53 16.84
CA LYS A 392 18.62 2.58 15.98
C LYS A 392 17.89 1.97 14.78
N LEU A 393 16.60 2.25 14.64
CA LEU A 393 15.81 1.82 13.49
C LEU A 393 15.78 2.91 12.41
N TRP A 394 16.12 2.52 11.18
CA TRP A 394 16.00 3.34 9.97
C TRP A 394 14.94 2.76 9.05
N ILE A 395 13.96 3.60 8.68
CA ILE A 395 12.88 3.20 7.78
C ILE A 395 13.20 3.68 6.38
N LEU A 396 13.20 2.77 5.43
CA LEU A 396 13.38 3.04 4.00
C LEU A 396 12.02 3.04 3.33
N THR A 397 11.74 4.08 2.54
CA THR A 397 10.46 4.20 1.83
C THR A 397 10.62 4.98 0.54
N GLY A 398 9.84 4.61 -0.49
CA GLY A 398 9.69 5.35 -1.74
C GLY A 398 8.57 6.40 -1.69
N ASP A 399 7.92 6.61 -0.55
CA ASP A 399 6.83 7.57 -0.40
C ASP A 399 7.32 9.03 -0.53
N LYS A 400 6.38 9.96 -0.68
CA LYS A 400 6.67 11.41 -0.64
C LYS A 400 7.33 11.78 0.68
N VAL A 401 8.22 12.77 0.66
CA VAL A 401 8.99 13.24 1.84
C VAL A 401 8.06 13.59 3.02
N GLN A 402 6.95 14.27 2.77
CA GLN A 402 5.96 14.59 3.79
C GLN A 402 5.40 13.32 4.47
N THR A 403 4.95 12.37 3.67
CA THR A 403 4.43 11.09 4.18
C THR A 403 5.49 10.31 4.95
N ALA A 404 6.73 10.31 4.48
CA ALA A 404 7.86 9.67 5.16
C ALA A 404 8.18 10.35 6.51
N ILE A 405 8.14 11.67 6.58
CA ILE A 405 8.35 12.44 7.81
C ILE A 405 7.23 12.12 8.83
N GLU A 406 5.98 12.16 8.41
CA GLU A 406 4.85 11.89 9.29
C GLU A 406 4.91 10.45 9.85
N ILE A 407 5.17 9.46 9.00
CA ILE A 407 5.34 8.07 9.44
C ILE A 407 6.56 7.93 10.36
N GLY A 408 7.70 8.53 10.01
CA GLY A 408 8.88 8.55 10.87
C GLY A 408 8.63 9.25 12.21
N MET A 409 7.69 10.18 12.26
CA MET A 409 7.26 10.81 13.49
C MET A 409 6.34 9.91 14.34
N HIS A 410 5.80 8.81 13.84
CA HIS A 410 5.02 7.82 14.61
C HIS A 410 5.90 6.86 15.38
N VAL A 411 7.17 6.76 14.99
CA VAL A 411 8.18 6.00 15.69
C VAL A 411 8.69 6.83 16.87
N PRO A 412 8.51 6.42 18.14
CA PRO A 412 8.84 7.21 19.33
C PRO A 412 10.27 7.73 19.39
N THR A 413 11.15 7.26 18.54
CA THR A 413 12.61 7.37 18.63
C THR A 413 13.26 8.44 17.77
N LEU A 414 12.57 8.96 16.73
CA LEU A 414 13.20 9.90 15.79
C LEU A 414 13.15 11.37 16.22
N SER A 415 12.50 11.69 17.34
CA SER A 415 12.29 13.07 17.77
C SER A 415 13.44 13.72 18.58
N HIS A 416 14.42 12.96 19.03
CA HIS A 416 15.48 13.51 19.92
C HIS A 416 16.80 13.91 19.21
N GLU A 417 17.06 13.48 17.98
CA GLU A 417 18.31 13.80 17.27
C GLU A 417 18.24 14.96 16.26
N LYS A 418 17.08 15.63 16.09
CA LYS A 418 16.98 16.82 15.23
C LYS A 418 17.15 18.14 15.99
N ARG A 419 18.23 18.28 16.75
CA ARG A 419 18.78 19.57 17.14
C ARG A 419 20.30 19.48 17.16
N ASN A 420 20.89 19.50 15.98
CA ASN A 420 22.22 20.11 15.74
C ASN A 420 22.40 20.28 14.22
#